data_dd2d6ae0c29e1ce245f0ebf6d79c18c2
#
_entry.id   dd2d6ae0c29e1ce245f0ebf6d79c18c2
#
_cell.length_a   1.000
_cell.length_b   1.000
_cell.length_c   1.000
_cell.angle_alpha   90.00
_cell.angle_beta   90.00
_cell.angle_gamma   90.00
#
_symmetry.space_group_name_H-M   'P 1'
#
loop_
_entity.id
_entity.type
_entity.pdbx_description
1 polymer ?
#
loop_
_entity_poly.entity_id
_entity_poly.type
_entity_poly.pdbx_seq_one_letter_code
_entity_poly.pdbx_strand_id
1 'polypeptide(L)'
;MRFLLSSEHVRMDLYDKLRSSSYYNVGTDDVEFRNFAGIFSDRIFDAFRSYAAANLRKGLPLVIAGGCGLNCDWNTKWRETGFFPDVFVPPVANDSGSAIGTAIDAQFHFTGEAKVEWDVYSGLPFQTDSPVAIDRYDVWDASCEGVAEMLREGLVLGWVNGRYEIGPRALGNRSIIAAPFDERMRERLNEIKQREQFRPIAPVCLEADAEQWFDCDHQSPYMLYTHRASTDALAAVTHVNGTARLQTVSRNSNARLYELLVAFKALTGYGVLCNTSLNFSGKGFINNLTDLDAYAVEHGLDGFVVEGRAYLLRSSALYQGYQRDSRQ
;
A
#
# COMPACT_ATOMS: atom_id res chain seq x y z
N MET A 1 26.09 -8.78 -16.01
CA MET A 1 24.91 -9.53 -15.54
C MET A 1 25.14 -11.02 -15.36
N ARG A 2 25.73 -11.77 -16.31
CA ARG A 2 26.00 -13.22 -16.13
C ARG A 2 26.73 -13.58 -14.83
N PHE A 3 27.68 -12.76 -14.38
CA PHE A 3 28.48 -13.04 -13.17
C PHE A 3 27.71 -12.85 -11.86
N LEU A 4 26.64 -12.04 -11.85
CA LEU A 4 25.80 -11.85 -10.66
C LEU A 4 24.87 -13.05 -10.39
N LEU A 5 24.50 -13.79 -11.44
CA LEU A 5 23.57 -14.91 -11.37
C LEU A 5 24.25 -16.29 -11.41
N SER A 6 25.58 -16.34 -11.58
CA SER A 6 26.31 -17.59 -11.80
C SER A 6 27.06 -18.11 -10.57
N SER A 7 27.03 -17.43 -9.43
CA SER A 7 27.73 -17.86 -8.21
C SER A 7 26.76 -18.45 -7.19
N GLU A 8 27.09 -19.61 -6.68
CA GLU A 8 26.34 -20.25 -5.57
C GLU A 8 26.48 -19.50 -4.23
N HIS A 9 27.43 -18.56 -4.15
CA HIS A 9 27.70 -17.77 -2.95
C HIS A 9 27.90 -16.30 -3.33
N VAL A 10 27.51 -15.40 -2.44
CA VAL A 10 27.82 -13.97 -2.56
C VAL A 10 29.33 -13.77 -2.47
N ARG A 11 29.94 -13.34 -3.57
CA ARG A 11 31.38 -13.14 -3.67
C ARG A 11 31.72 -11.66 -3.45
N MET A 12 32.58 -11.37 -2.48
CA MET A 12 33.02 -10.01 -2.17
C MET A 12 33.83 -9.37 -3.30
N ASP A 13 34.46 -10.16 -4.16
CA ASP A 13 35.19 -9.67 -5.35
C ASP A 13 34.25 -9.06 -6.41
N LEU A 14 32.95 -9.32 -6.34
CA LEU A 14 31.94 -8.68 -7.18
C LEU A 14 31.75 -7.19 -6.84
N TYR A 15 31.97 -6.79 -5.58
CA TYR A 15 31.82 -5.41 -5.16
C TYR A 15 32.76 -4.46 -5.92
N ASP A 16 34.02 -4.86 -6.10
CA ASP A 16 34.99 -4.05 -6.85
C ASP A 16 34.65 -3.96 -8.36
N LYS A 17 34.06 -5.02 -8.91
CA LYS A 17 33.59 -5.01 -10.30
C LYS A 17 32.36 -4.12 -10.46
N LEU A 18 31.46 -4.08 -9.45
CA LEU A 18 30.29 -3.19 -9.47
C LEU A 18 30.71 -1.73 -9.34
N ARG A 19 31.74 -1.41 -8.54
CA ARG A 19 32.29 -0.06 -8.42
C ARG A 19 32.81 0.54 -9.73
N SER A 20 33.31 -0.30 -10.64
CA SER A 20 33.76 0.13 -11.97
C SER A 20 32.65 0.21 -13.02
N SER A 21 31.41 -0.15 -12.64
CA SER A 21 30.25 -0.07 -13.51
C SER A 21 29.77 1.38 -13.65
N SER A 22 29.27 1.73 -14.85
CA SER A 22 28.58 3.00 -15.09
C SER A 22 27.32 3.18 -14.26
N TYR A 23 26.82 2.13 -13.63
CA TYR A 23 25.63 2.12 -12.76
C TYR A 23 25.97 2.23 -11.27
N TYR A 24 27.25 2.33 -10.89
CA TYR A 24 27.63 2.43 -9.49
C TYR A 24 27.34 3.85 -8.97
N ASN A 25 26.59 3.92 -7.88
CA ASN A 25 26.26 5.16 -7.17
C ASN A 25 25.55 6.23 -8.03
N VAL A 26 24.91 5.84 -9.13
CA VAL A 26 23.94 6.68 -9.83
C VAL A 26 22.64 6.73 -9.07
N GLY A 27 21.97 7.88 -9.05
CA GLY A 27 20.70 8.06 -8.37
C GLY A 27 19.59 7.21 -9.01
N THR A 28 18.54 6.97 -8.23
CA THR A 28 17.34 6.26 -8.70
C THR A 28 16.54 7.04 -9.75
N ASP A 29 16.88 8.31 -9.99
CA ASP A 29 16.26 9.15 -11.04
C ASP A 29 16.87 8.95 -12.41
N ASP A 30 18.04 8.29 -12.48
CA ASP A 30 18.68 7.95 -13.75
C ASP A 30 17.86 6.92 -14.52
N VAL A 31 17.48 7.26 -15.77
CA VAL A 31 16.59 6.43 -16.60
C VAL A 31 17.28 5.12 -17.03
N GLU A 32 18.57 5.14 -17.34
CA GLU A 32 19.31 3.94 -17.74
C GLU A 32 19.47 2.99 -16.55
N PHE A 33 19.70 3.54 -15.35
CA PHE A 33 19.74 2.74 -14.13
C PHE A 33 18.39 2.08 -13.83
N ARG A 34 17.27 2.82 -13.97
CA ARG A 34 15.93 2.24 -13.79
C ARG A 34 15.63 1.13 -14.79
N ASN A 35 15.99 1.33 -16.06
CA ASN A 35 15.85 0.30 -17.09
C ASN A 35 16.70 -0.93 -16.78
N PHE A 36 17.96 -0.72 -16.35
CA PHE A 36 18.83 -1.80 -15.92
C PHE A 36 18.23 -2.57 -14.73
N ALA A 37 17.73 -1.87 -13.71
CA ALA A 37 17.13 -2.48 -12.53
C ALA A 37 15.88 -3.31 -12.89
N GLY A 38 15.05 -2.83 -13.82
CA GLY A 38 13.90 -3.57 -14.34
C GLY A 38 14.32 -4.87 -15.03
N ILE A 39 15.27 -4.78 -15.99
CA ILE A 39 15.79 -5.96 -16.68
C ILE A 39 16.46 -6.94 -15.70
N PHE A 40 17.16 -6.44 -14.70
CA PHE A 40 17.78 -7.27 -13.67
C PHE A 40 16.74 -8.01 -12.82
N SER A 41 15.68 -7.30 -12.40
CA SER A 41 14.54 -7.91 -11.71
C SER A 41 13.90 -9.04 -12.51
N ASP A 42 13.64 -8.82 -13.80
CA ASP A 42 13.08 -9.84 -14.69
C ASP A 42 14.00 -11.08 -14.82
N ARG A 43 15.31 -10.86 -14.91
CA ARG A 43 16.29 -11.97 -14.97
C ARG A 43 16.33 -12.79 -13.68
N ILE A 44 16.16 -12.16 -12.53
CA ILE A 44 16.05 -12.89 -11.26
C ILE A 44 14.76 -13.72 -11.25
N PHE A 45 13.65 -13.16 -11.66
CA PHE A 45 12.39 -13.88 -11.76
C PHE A 45 12.49 -15.07 -12.72
N ASP A 46 13.11 -14.90 -13.90
CA ASP A 46 13.33 -15.98 -14.86
C ASP A 46 14.18 -17.13 -14.27
N ALA A 47 15.15 -16.82 -13.42
CA ALA A 47 15.93 -17.84 -12.72
C ALA A 47 15.04 -18.64 -11.73
N PHE A 48 14.21 -17.97 -10.94
CA PHE A 48 13.26 -18.63 -10.06
C PHE A 48 12.24 -19.47 -10.84
N ARG A 49 11.68 -18.93 -11.91
CA ARG A 49 10.74 -19.64 -12.79
C ARG A 49 11.36 -20.88 -13.39
N SER A 50 12.59 -20.81 -13.88
CA SER A 50 13.31 -21.93 -14.45
C SER A 50 13.58 -23.03 -13.42
N TYR A 51 13.97 -22.65 -12.21
CA TYR A 51 14.13 -23.58 -11.09
C TYR A 51 12.81 -24.26 -10.72
N ALA A 52 11.75 -23.48 -10.58
CA ALA A 52 10.43 -23.99 -10.24
C ALA A 52 9.91 -24.99 -11.28
N ALA A 53 10.07 -24.67 -12.59
CA ALA A 53 9.66 -25.54 -13.67
C ALA A 53 10.40 -26.90 -13.67
N ALA A 54 11.67 -26.90 -13.26
CA ALA A 54 12.50 -28.10 -13.22
C ALA A 54 12.33 -28.94 -11.95
N ASN A 55 12.04 -28.31 -10.81
CA ASN A 55 12.18 -28.96 -9.49
C ASN A 55 10.89 -29.01 -8.64
N LEU A 56 9.91 -28.13 -8.90
CA LEU A 56 8.70 -28.07 -8.09
C LEU A 56 7.57 -28.91 -8.69
N ARG A 57 6.70 -29.44 -7.81
CA ARG A 57 5.54 -30.23 -8.22
C ARG A 57 4.47 -29.31 -8.83
N LYS A 58 4.10 -29.59 -10.06
CA LYS A 58 2.92 -28.99 -10.70
C LYS A 58 1.64 -29.51 -10.03
N GLY A 59 0.60 -28.68 -10.01
CA GLY A 59 -0.71 -29.06 -9.46
C GLY A 59 -0.88 -28.87 -7.95
N LEU A 60 0.16 -28.36 -7.25
CA LEU A 60 0.05 -27.87 -5.87
C LEU A 60 0.01 -26.35 -5.86
N PRO A 61 -0.70 -25.72 -4.90
CA PRO A 61 -0.64 -24.27 -4.72
C PRO A 61 0.77 -23.81 -4.33
N LEU A 62 1.18 -22.64 -4.78
CA LEU A 62 2.44 -21.99 -4.40
C LEU A 62 2.18 -21.07 -3.22
N VAL A 63 2.94 -21.23 -2.14
CA VAL A 63 2.98 -20.29 -1.03
C VAL A 63 4.32 -19.54 -1.07
N ILE A 64 4.29 -18.19 -1.05
CA ILE A 64 5.48 -17.36 -1.11
C ILE A 64 5.67 -16.64 0.23
N ALA A 65 6.80 -16.89 0.90
CA ALA A 65 7.25 -16.19 2.09
C ALA A 65 8.64 -15.60 1.87
N GLY A 66 9.03 -14.64 2.72
CA GLY A 66 10.26 -13.88 2.61
C GLY A 66 10.04 -12.50 1.96
N GLY A 67 11.05 -11.62 2.05
CA GLY A 67 10.97 -10.24 1.54
C GLY A 67 10.65 -10.13 0.05
N CYS A 68 11.03 -11.13 -0.76
CA CYS A 68 10.69 -11.19 -2.20
C CYS A 68 9.17 -11.33 -2.43
N GLY A 69 8.39 -11.85 -1.47
CA GLY A 69 6.93 -11.90 -1.52
C GLY A 69 6.26 -10.52 -1.53
N LEU A 70 6.99 -9.44 -1.28
CA LEU A 70 6.49 -8.07 -1.41
C LEU A 70 6.65 -7.50 -2.84
N ASN A 71 7.27 -8.22 -3.74
CA ASN A 71 7.38 -7.84 -5.15
C ASN A 71 6.08 -8.23 -5.89
N CYS A 72 5.20 -7.23 -6.02
CA CYS A 72 3.86 -7.42 -6.60
C CYS A 72 3.91 -7.88 -8.07
N ASP A 73 4.91 -7.41 -8.86
CA ASP A 73 5.10 -7.85 -10.24
C ASP A 73 5.46 -9.34 -10.32
N TRP A 74 6.34 -9.82 -9.44
CA TRP A 74 6.70 -11.22 -9.41
C TRP A 74 5.52 -12.09 -8.97
N ASN A 75 4.75 -11.61 -7.99
CA ASN A 75 3.56 -12.34 -7.53
C ASN A 75 2.53 -12.48 -8.65
N THR A 76 2.30 -11.42 -9.42
CA THR A 76 1.42 -11.44 -10.60
C THR A 76 1.98 -12.39 -11.67
N LYS A 77 3.26 -12.28 -12.00
CA LYS A 77 3.92 -13.18 -12.96
C LYS A 77 3.82 -14.65 -12.55
N TRP A 78 3.91 -14.99 -11.25
CA TRP A 78 3.70 -16.36 -10.78
C TRP A 78 2.30 -16.87 -11.08
N ARG A 79 1.27 -16.07 -10.88
CA ARG A 79 -0.13 -16.43 -11.24
C ARG A 79 -0.25 -16.63 -12.75
N GLU A 80 0.34 -15.73 -13.54
CA GLU A 80 0.29 -15.80 -15.01
C GLU A 80 1.05 -16.98 -15.62
N THR A 81 2.01 -17.58 -14.90
CA THR A 81 2.73 -18.76 -15.42
C THR A 81 1.82 -19.97 -15.64
N GLY A 82 0.71 -20.07 -14.92
CA GLY A 82 -0.15 -21.26 -14.92
C GLY A 82 0.51 -22.53 -14.40
N PHE A 83 1.71 -22.47 -13.77
CA PHE A 83 2.39 -23.65 -13.21
C PHE A 83 1.69 -24.18 -11.95
N PHE A 84 1.07 -23.28 -11.21
CA PHE A 84 0.43 -23.58 -9.94
C PHE A 84 -1.06 -23.24 -10.07
N PRO A 85 -1.95 -24.09 -9.49
CA PRO A 85 -3.40 -23.83 -9.54
C PRO A 85 -3.80 -22.60 -8.74
N ASP A 86 -2.99 -22.19 -7.76
CA ASP A 86 -3.15 -20.97 -6.98
C ASP A 86 -1.80 -20.49 -6.47
N VAL A 87 -1.70 -19.17 -6.20
CA VAL A 87 -0.52 -18.52 -5.62
C VAL A 87 -0.95 -17.68 -4.44
N PHE A 88 -0.50 -18.06 -3.26
CA PHE A 88 -0.80 -17.37 -2.01
C PHE A 88 0.45 -16.66 -1.47
N VAL A 89 0.29 -15.37 -1.20
CA VAL A 89 1.29 -14.53 -0.53
C VAL A 89 0.63 -13.93 0.71
N PRO A 90 1.13 -14.23 1.93
CA PRO A 90 0.55 -13.65 3.14
C PRO A 90 0.81 -12.14 3.23
N PRO A 91 -0.07 -11.36 3.88
CA PRO A 91 0.12 -9.90 4.04
C PRO A 91 1.38 -9.54 4.82
N VAL A 92 1.94 -10.48 5.56
CA VAL A 92 3.17 -10.39 6.36
C VAL A 92 4.28 -11.29 5.80
N ALA A 93 4.44 -11.31 4.48
CA ALA A 93 5.41 -12.19 3.82
C ALA A 93 6.87 -11.93 4.23
N ASN A 94 7.22 -10.70 4.64
CA ASN A 94 8.55 -10.29 5.10
C ASN A 94 8.83 -10.70 6.56
N ASP A 95 9.96 -10.22 7.11
CA ASP A 95 10.43 -10.55 8.46
C ASP A 95 9.41 -10.27 9.58
N SER A 96 8.46 -9.32 9.38
CA SER A 96 7.39 -9.10 10.36
C SER A 96 6.49 -10.32 10.58
N GLY A 97 6.38 -11.21 9.58
CA GLY A 97 5.67 -12.48 9.70
C GLY A 97 6.42 -13.55 10.52
N SER A 98 7.72 -13.38 10.73
CA SER A 98 8.51 -14.33 11.53
C SER A 98 8.02 -14.44 12.97
N ALA A 99 7.54 -13.34 13.55
CA ALA A 99 6.97 -13.35 14.91
C ALA A 99 5.72 -14.22 15.00
N ILE A 100 4.83 -14.15 13.99
CA ILE A 100 3.63 -14.98 13.89
C ILE A 100 4.02 -16.44 13.70
N GLY A 101 4.96 -16.73 12.78
CA GLY A 101 5.47 -18.08 12.53
C GLY A 101 6.08 -18.70 13.78
N THR A 102 6.90 -17.96 14.52
CA THR A 102 7.49 -18.42 15.79
C THR A 102 6.42 -18.72 16.85
N ALA A 103 5.39 -17.88 16.95
CA ALA A 103 4.29 -18.11 17.89
C ALA A 103 3.47 -19.36 17.52
N ILE A 104 3.23 -19.58 16.22
CA ILE A 104 2.54 -20.79 15.73
C ILE A 104 3.36 -22.05 16.01
N ASP A 105 4.68 -22.00 15.77
CA ASP A 105 5.58 -23.13 16.03
C ASP A 105 5.63 -23.46 17.52
N ALA A 106 5.73 -22.47 18.39
CA ALA A 106 5.64 -22.66 19.83
C ALA A 106 4.28 -23.25 20.26
N GLN A 107 3.18 -22.70 19.75
CA GLN A 107 1.84 -23.26 20.02
C GLN A 107 1.77 -24.73 19.62
N PHE A 108 2.20 -25.07 18.42
CA PHE A 108 2.21 -26.46 17.94
C PHE A 108 3.06 -27.36 18.82
N HIS A 109 4.22 -26.90 19.25
CA HIS A 109 5.10 -27.65 20.15
C HIS A 109 4.42 -28.01 21.49
N PHE A 110 3.66 -27.07 22.07
CA PHE A 110 3.04 -27.28 23.39
C PHE A 110 1.63 -27.90 23.33
N THR A 111 0.88 -27.72 22.24
CA THR A 111 -0.52 -28.10 22.16
C THR A 111 -0.83 -29.14 21.07
N GLY A 112 0.07 -29.31 20.09
CA GLY A 112 -0.18 -30.11 18.88
C GLY A 112 -1.05 -29.38 17.83
N GLU A 113 -1.45 -28.13 18.06
CA GLU A 113 -2.28 -27.35 17.15
C GLU A 113 -1.51 -26.17 16.55
N ALA A 114 -1.44 -26.12 15.21
CA ALA A 114 -0.81 -25.03 14.48
C ALA A 114 -1.79 -23.95 13.97
N LYS A 115 -3.11 -24.18 14.10
CA LYS A 115 -4.11 -23.25 13.61
C LYS A 115 -4.25 -22.05 14.55
N VAL A 116 -4.10 -20.86 14.00
CA VAL A 116 -4.33 -19.57 14.69
C VAL A 116 -5.40 -18.80 13.92
N GLU A 117 -6.40 -18.29 14.62
CA GLU A 117 -7.37 -17.36 14.06
C GLU A 117 -6.85 -15.93 14.26
N TRP A 118 -6.61 -15.25 13.17
CA TRP A 118 -6.19 -13.85 13.16
C TRP A 118 -6.63 -13.18 11.86
N ASP A 119 -6.67 -11.87 11.87
CA ASP A 119 -6.84 -11.05 10.68
C ASP A 119 -5.70 -10.03 10.53
N VAL A 120 -5.65 -9.36 9.41
CA VAL A 120 -4.60 -8.36 9.13
C VAL A 120 -4.71 -7.14 10.06
N TYR A 121 -5.85 -6.88 10.68
CA TYR A 121 -6.09 -5.77 11.61
C TYR A 121 -5.88 -6.16 13.09
N SER A 122 -4.95 -7.07 13.33
CA SER A 122 -4.62 -7.55 14.70
C SER A 122 -3.55 -6.70 15.41
N GLY A 123 -3.16 -5.53 14.87
CA GLY A 123 -2.27 -4.58 15.53
C GLY A 123 -2.86 -3.94 16.79
N LEU A 124 -2.22 -2.93 17.36
CA LEU A 124 -2.73 -2.23 18.54
C LEU A 124 -3.82 -1.20 18.17
N PRO A 125 -4.76 -0.89 19.09
CA PRO A 125 -5.70 0.20 18.91
C PRO A 125 -4.98 1.55 18.89
N PHE A 126 -5.60 2.55 18.29
CA PHE A 126 -5.09 3.92 18.29
C PHE A 126 -5.15 4.53 19.69
N GLN A 127 -4.15 5.35 20.03
CA GLN A 127 -4.02 5.98 21.33
C GLN A 127 -4.30 7.50 21.24
N THR A 128 -5.28 7.96 21.99
CA THR A 128 -5.51 9.39 22.20
C THR A 128 -4.72 9.83 23.44
N ASP A 129 -3.41 10.00 23.25
CA ASP A 129 -2.42 10.23 24.31
C ASP A 129 -2.34 11.68 24.76
N SER A 130 -2.78 12.62 23.95
CA SER A 130 -2.79 14.06 24.24
C SER A 130 -3.95 14.75 23.54
N PRO A 131 -4.51 15.81 24.09
CA PRO A 131 -5.43 16.66 23.33
C PRO A 131 -4.67 17.35 22.21
N VAL A 132 -5.21 17.29 21.00
CA VAL A 132 -4.72 18.08 19.87
C VAL A 132 -4.85 19.56 20.21
N ALA A 133 -3.93 20.41 19.75
CA ALA A 133 -4.04 21.85 19.84
C ALA A 133 -5.28 22.32 19.04
N ILE A 134 -6.43 22.40 19.74
CA ILE A 134 -7.76 22.70 19.17
C ILE A 134 -7.73 23.98 18.32
N ASP A 135 -6.89 24.93 18.67
CA ASP A 135 -6.75 26.19 17.93
C ASP A 135 -6.27 26.03 16.48
N ARG A 136 -5.68 24.90 16.14
CA ARG A 136 -5.20 24.61 14.77
C ARG A 136 -6.25 23.98 13.89
N TYR A 137 -7.26 23.35 14.48
CA TYR A 137 -8.22 22.51 13.76
C TYR A 137 -9.65 22.98 13.93
N ASP A 138 -10.44 22.79 12.89
CA ASP A 138 -11.87 22.65 13.02
C ASP A 138 -12.16 21.18 13.27
N VAL A 139 -12.96 20.87 14.31
CA VAL A 139 -13.18 19.51 14.78
C VAL A 139 -14.66 19.20 14.88
N TRP A 140 -15.09 18.10 14.26
CA TRP A 140 -16.50 17.62 14.35
C TRP A 140 -16.58 16.11 14.07
N ASP A 141 -17.72 15.52 14.40
CA ASP A 141 -18.02 14.13 14.05
C ASP A 141 -18.43 14.08 12.57
N ALA A 142 -17.62 13.42 11.74
CA ALA A 142 -17.81 13.35 10.30
C ALA A 142 -18.41 12.00 9.89
N SER A 143 -19.45 12.06 9.06
CA SER A 143 -19.95 10.87 8.37
C SER A 143 -19.04 10.48 7.22
N CYS A 144 -19.18 9.27 6.69
CA CYS A 144 -18.45 8.85 5.50
C CYS A 144 -18.77 9.71 4.27
N GLU A 145 -20.01 10.20 4.17
CA GLU A 145 -20.45 11.12 3.13
C GLU A 145 -19.69 12.45 3.20
N GLY A 146 -19.60 13.05 4.39
CA GLY A 146 -18.86 14.31 4.58
C GLY A 146 -17.36 14.15 4.29
N VAL A 147 -16.76 13.00 4.67
CA VAL A 147 -15.36 12.70 4.31
C VAL A 147 -15.22 12.51 2.79
N ALA A 148 -16.16 11.83 2.16
CA ALA A 148 -16.14 11.62 0.71
C ALA A 148 -16.25 12.94 -0.07
N GLU A 149 -17.04 13.89 0.40
CA GLU A 149 -17.13 15.24 -0.17
C GLU A 149 -15.78 15.98 -0.09
N MET A 150 -15.13 15.96 1.08
CA MET A 150 -13.79 16.55 1.25
C MET A 150 -12.75 15.95 0.30
N LEU A 151 -12.76 14.61 0.14
CA LEU A 151 -11.86 13.92 -0.78
C LEU A 151 -12.16 14.27 -2.25
N ARG A 152 -13.44 14.39 -2.64
CA ARG A 152 -13.84 14.82 -3.98
C ARG A 152 -13.31 16.21 -4.31
N GLU A 153 -13.30 17.12 -3.34
CA GLU A 153 -12.76 18.48 -3.48
C GLU A 153 -11.21 18.53 -3.44
N GLY A 154 -10.55 17.38 -3.38
CA GLY A 154 -9.10 17.24 -3.49
C GLY A 154 -8.32 17.32 -2.17
N LEU A 155 -8.99 17.28 -1.02
CA LEU A 155 -8.32 17.22 0.27
C LEU A 155 -7.58 15.88 0.42
N VAL A 156 -6.41 15.92 1.08
CA VAL A 156 -5.60 14.77 1.45
C VAL A 156 -5.70 14.57 2.95
N LEU A 157 -6.24 13.43 3.37
CA LEU A 157 -6.57 13.17 4.76
C LEU A 157 -5.80 11.95 5.32
N GLY A 158 -5.31 12.10 6.55
CA GLY A 158 -4.96 10.95 7.38
C GLY A 158 -6.24 10.19 7.77
N TRP A 159 -6.25 8.88 7.60
CA TRP A 159 -7.40 8.02 7.93
C TRP A 159 -6.98 6.97 8.94
N VAL A 160 -7.55 7.08 10.14
CA VAL A 160 -7.27 6.22 11.28
C VAL A 160 -8.56 5.59 11.78
N ASN A 161 -8.59 4.27 11.81
CA ASN A 161 -9.75 3.51 12.27
C ASN A 161 -9.31 2.19 12.92
N GLY A 162 -9.95 1.80 14.02
CA GLY A 162 -9.71 0.53 14.71
C GLY A 162 -8.23 0.22 15.01
N ARG A 163 -7.91 -1.06 14.98
CA ARG A 163 -6.54 -1.57 15.19
C ARG A 163 -5.74 -1.45 13.89
N TYR A 164 -4.42 -1.16 13.99
CA TYR A 164 -3.58 -1.06 12.79
C TYR A 164 -3.33 -2.43 12.13
N GLU A 165 -2.97 -2.36 10.87
CA GLU A 165 -2.63 -3.52 10.05
C GLU A 165 -1.32 -4.15 10.49
N ILE A 166 -1.25 -5.48 10.57
CA ILE A 166 0.01 -6.21 10.71
C ILE A 166 0.65 -6.34 9.32
N GLY A 167 1.92 -5.94 9.20
CA GLY A 167 2.64 -6.04 7.94
C GLY A 167 3.05 -4.69 7.35
N PRO A 168 3.72 -4.69 6.19
CA PRO A 168 4.36 -3.49 5.63
C PRO A 168 3.41 -2.61 4.80
N ARG A 169 2.14 -2.99 4.63
CA ARG A 169 1.18 -2.27 3.79
C ARG A 169 0.09 -1.63 4.65
N ALA A 170 -0.23 -0.36 4.40
CA ALA A 170 -1.43 0.26 4.92
C ALA A 170 -2.64 -0.25 4.14
N LEU A 171 -3.62 -0.78 4.86
CA LEU A 171 -4.80 -1.42 4.29
C LEU A 171 -6.10 -0.73 4.72
N GLY A 172 -6.01 0.54 5.14
CA GLY A 172 -7.17 1.37 5.43
C GLY A 172 -7.44 1.65 6.89
N ASN A 173 -6.55 1.26 7.82
CA ASN A 173 -6.67 1.64 9.22
C ASN A 173 -5.58 2.61 9.68
N ARG A 174 -4.44 2.68 8.99
CA ARG A 174 -3.39 3.69 9.15
C ARG A 174 -2.95 4.18 7.79
N SER A 175 -3.82 4.94 7.14
CA SER A 175 -3.70 5.32 5.74
C SER A 175 -3.70 6.84 5.56
N ILE A 176 -3.08 7.29 4.48
CA ILE A 176 -3.34 8.60 3.86
C ILE A 176 -4.20 8.31 2.64
N ILE A 177 -5.35 8.96 2.56
CA ILE A 177 -6.34 8.78 1.50
C ILE A 177 -6.56 10.08 0.74
N ALA A 178 -6.85 9.96 -0.57
CA ALA A 178 -7.13 11.07 -1.48
C ALA A 178 -7.92 10.61 -2.70
N ALA A 179 -8.45 11.54 -3.48
CA ALA A 179 -9.10 11.23 -4.77
C ALA A 179 -8.07 10.74 -5.80
N PRO A 180 -8.42 9.75 -6.68
CA PRO A 180 -7.46 9.07 -7.54
C PRO A 180 -7.31 9.67 -8.95
N PHE A 181 -7.99 10.77 -9.28
CA PHE A 181 -8.25 11.19 -10.66
C PHE A 181 -7.09 11.95 -11.33
N ASP A 182 -6.39 12.79 -10.60
CA ASP A 182 -5.37 13.70 -11.14
C ASP A 182 -3.95 13.20 -10.85
N GLU A 183 -3.10 13.15 -11.86
CA GLU A 183 -1.69 12.77 -11.71
C GLU A 183 -0.96 13.65 -10.68
N ARG A 184 -1.31 14.94 -10.58
CA ARG A 184 -0.79 15.85 -9.56
C ARG A 184 -1.08 15.39 -8.13
N MET A 185 -2.13 14.58 -7.92
CA MET A 185 -2.39 13.98 -6.62
C MET A 185 -1.32 12.95 -6.26
N ARG A 186 -0.81 12.17 -7.22
CA ARG A 186 0.34 11.26 -7.01
C ARG A 186 1.58 12.06 -6.60
N GLU A 187 1.86 13.16 -7.29
CA GLU A 187 2.98 14.04 -6.98
C GLU A 187 2.85 14.58 -5.56
N ARG A 188 1.70 15.15 -5.19
CA ARG A 188 1.41 15.67 -3.85
C ARG A 188 1.56 14.60 -2.76
N LEU A 189 1.03 13.40 -2.99
CA LEU A 189 1.17 12.30 -2.03
C LEU A 189 2.64 11.86 -1.86
N ASN A 190 3.45 11.90 -2.92
CA ASN A 190 4.87 11.60 -2.83
C ASN A 190 5.65 12.71 -2.12
N GLU A 191 5.28 13.99 -2.28
CA GLU A 191 5.81 15.11 -1.49
C GLU A 191 5.50 14.95 -0.01
N ILE A 192 4.24 14.69 0.35
CA ILE A 192 3.81 14.41 1.73
C ILE A 192 4.61 13.25 2.32
N LYS A 193 4.90 12.21 1.52
CA LYS A 193 5.70 11.05 1.93
C LYS A 193 7.20 11.29 1.88
N GLN A 194 7.67 12.46 1.42
CA GLN A 194 9.08 12.81 1.26
C GLN A 194 9.86 11.71 0.53
N ARG A 195 9.35 11.29 -0.63
CA ARG A 195 9.92 10.21 -1.43
C ARG A 195 9.93 10.57 -2.92
N GLU A 196 10.60 9.75 -3.71
CA GLU A 196 10.80 9.97 -5.13
C GLU A 196 9.47 10.01 -5.90
N GLN A 197 9.34 10.94 -6.84
CA GLN A 197 8.11 11.19 -7.60
C GLN A 197 7.66 10.03 -8.50
N PHE A 198 8.57 9.16 -8.90
CA PHE A 198 8.24 7.99 -9.72
C PHE A 198 7.52 6.87 -8.92
N ARG A 199 7.48 6.94 -7.58
CA ARG A 199 6.84 5.90 -6.78
C ARG A 199 5.33 5.88 -7.00
N PRO A 200 4.76 4.68 -7.26
CA PRO A 200 3.34 4.56 -7.45
C PRO A 200 2.57 4.72 -6.13
N ILE A 201 1.36 5.24 -6.24
CA ILE A 201 0.34 5.23 -5.19
C ILE A 201 -0.59 4.06 -5.45
N ALA A 202 -0.95 3.31 -4.42
CA ALA A 202 -1.86 2.18 -4.56
C ALA A 202 -3.34 2.65 -4.57
N PRO A 203 -4.20 2.08 -5.41
CA PRO A 203 -5.63 2.21 -5.25
C PRO A 203 -6.17 1.29 -4.15
N VAL A 204 -7.17 1.78 -3.42
CA VAL A 204 -8.14 0.95 -2.72
C VAL A 204 -9.48 1.05 -3.42
N CYS A 205 -10.13 -0.08 -3.69
CA CYS A 205 -11.32 -0.18 -4.51
C CYS A 205 -12.38 -1.06 -3.84
N LEU A 206 -13.67 -0.75 -4.04
CA LEU A 206 -14.73 -1.68 -3.72
C LEU A 206 -14.50 -3.01 -4.46
N GLU A 207 -14.58 -4.13 -3.76
CA GLU A 207 -14.39 -5.47 -4.35
C GLU A 207 -15.33 -5.70 -5.54
N ALA A 208 -16.58 -5.25 -5.44
CA ALA A 208 -17.57 -5.35 -6.52
C ALA A 208 -17.24 -4.53 -7.79
N ASP A 209 -16.34 -3.56 -7.70
CA ASP A 209 -15.94 -2.67 -8.80
C ASP A 209 -14.56 -3.03 -9.36
N ALA A 210 -13.86 -3.99 -8.76
CA ALA A 210 -12.48 -4.30 -9.08
C ALA A 210 -12.29 -4.81 -10.52
N GLU A 211 -13.20 -5.64 -11.01
CA GLU A 211 -13.18 -6.13 -12.40
C GLU A 211 -13.39 -4.98 -13.40
N GLN A 212 -14.28 -4.05 -13.08
CA GLN A 212 -14.59 -2.92 -13.96
C GLN A 212 -13.41 -1.97 -14.13
N TRP A 213 -12.69 -1.67 -13.04
CA TRP A 213 -11.67 -0.62 -13.05
C TRP A 213 -10.23 -1.13 -13.15
N PHE A 214 -9.99 -2.41 -12.78
CA PHE A 214 -8.64 -2.94 -12.67
C PHE A 214 -8.46 -4.35 -13.26
N ASP A 215 -9.36 -4.80 -14.10
CA ASP A 215 -9.29 -6.15 -14.71
C ASP A 215 -8.97 -7.24 -13.66
N CYS A 216 -9.67 -7.16 -12.51
CA CYS A 216 -9.45 -8.02 -11.35
C CYS A 216 -10.74 -8.76 -11.00
N ASP A 217 -10.82 -10.04 -11.37
CA ASP A 217 -11.95 -10.94 -11.16
C ASP A 217 -11.93 -11.69 -9.81
N HIS A 218 -10.99 -11.36 -8.94
CA HIS A 218 -10.77 -12.04 -7.68
C HIS A 218 -10.43 -11.06 -6.54
N GLN A 219 -10.40 -11.56 -5.31
CA GLN A 219 -10.01 -10.78 -4.15
C GLN A 219 -8.51 -10.47 -4.14
N SER A 220 -8.16 -9.19 -3.98
CA SER A 220 -6.80 -8.69 -3.83
C SER A 220 -6.68 -7.76 -2.59
N PRO A 221 -6.94 -8.27 -1.36
CA PRO A 221 -7.13 -7.40 -0.20
C PRO A 221 -5.83 -6.79 0.37
N TYR A 222 -4.65 -7.25 -0.06
CA TYR A 222 -3.38 -6.98 0.65
C TYR A 222 -2.34 -6.23 -0.18
N MET A 223 -2.69 -5.65 -1.33
CA MET A 223 -1.74 -4.94 -2.21
C MET A 223 -0.52 -5.79 -2.61
N LEU A 224 -0.72 -7.07 -2.89
CA LEU A 224 0.36 -8.04 -3.18
C LEU A 224 0.45 -8.42 -4.66
N TYR A 225 -0.48 -7.95 -5.47
CA TYR A 225 -0.55 -8.19 -6.91
C TYR A 225 -0.73 -6.88 -7.67
N THR A 226 -0.33 -6.87 -8.93
CA THR A 226 -0.62 -5.79 -9.88
C THR A 226 -1.74 -6.23 -10.84
N HIS A 227 -2.62 -5.30 -11.18
CA HIS A 227 -3.72 -5.49 -12.10
C HIS A 227 -3.72 -4.37 -13.13
N ARG A 228 -4.20 -4.64 -14.34
CA ARG A 228 -4.30 -3.62 -15.40
C ARG A 228 -5.39 -2.62 -15.05
N ALA A 229 -5.07 -1.33 -15.13
CA ALA A 229 -6.08 -0.29 -15.05
C ALA A 229 -6.89 -0.24 -16.36
N SER A 230 -8.22 -0.23 -16.25
CA SER A 230 -9.15 -0.25 -17.40
C SER A 230 -9.58 1.13 -17.85
N THR A 231 -9.08 2.21 -17.23
CA THR A 231 -9.46 3.59 -17.51
C THR A 231 -8.32 4.56 -17.20
N ASP A 232 -8.21 5.62 -17.99
CA ASP A 232 -7.27 6.72 -17.76
C ASP A 232 -7.75 7.69 -16.67
N ALA A 233 -9.02 7.58 -16.23
CA ALA A 233 -9.58 8.45 -15.20
C ALA A 233 -8.93 8.28 -13.83
N LEU A 234 -8.20 7.18 -13.58
CA LEU A 234 -7.54 6.86 -12.33
C LEU A 234 -6.02 7.15 -12.37
N ALA A 235 -5.64 8.28 -12.93
CA ALA A 235 -4.25 8.63 -13.25
C ALA A 235 -3.31 8.65 -12.03
N ALA A 236 -3.80 9.07 -10.85
CA ALA A 236 -2.98 9.12 -9.64
C ALA A 236 -2.51 7.75 -9.14
N VAL A 237 -3.24 6.67 -9.47
CA VAL A 237 -2.99 5.31 -8.97
C VAL A 237 -2.55 4.33 -10.06
N THR A 238 -2.41 4.80 -11.30
CA THR A 238 -1.97 4.00 -12.44
C THR A 238 -0.46 4.14 -12.64
N HIS A 239 0.23 3.01 -12.74
CA HIS A 239 1.67 2.95 -13.01
C HIS A 239 1.97 3.30 -14.47
N VAL A 240 3.22 3.63 -14.76
CA VAL A 240 3.69 3.96 -16.14
C VAL A 240 3.46 2.84 -17.16
N ASN A 241 3.32 1.59 -16.71
CA ASN A 241 3.03 0.43 -17.55
C ASN A 241 1.53 0.09 -17.63
N GLY A 242 0.64 0.98 -17.15
CA GLY A 242 -0.80 0.79 -17.17
C GLY A 242 -1.34 -0.19 -16.13
N THR A 243 -0.53 -0.58 -15.13
CA THR A 243 -0.99 -1.43 -14.02
C THR A 243 -1.21 -0.62 -12.75
N ALA A 244 -1.81 -1.24 -11.73
CA ALA A 244 -1.98 -0.69 -10.40
C ALA A 244 -1.81 -1.78 -9.33
N ARG A 245 -1.27 -1.44 -8.16
CA ARG A 245 -1.15 -2.35 -7.02
C ARG A 245 -2.42 -2.27 -6.18
N LEU A 246 -3.44 -3.00 -6.61
CA LEU A 246 -4.79 -2.92 -6.10
C LEU A 246 -4.94 -3.48 -4.68
N GLN A 247 -5.76 -2.78 -3.87
CA GLN A 247 -6.41 -3.32 -2.69
C GLN A 247 -7.91 -3.40 -2.94
N THR A 248 -8.52 -4.60 -2.83
CA THR A 248 -9.98 -4.75 -2.81
C THR A 248 -10.52 -4.70 -1.40
N VAL A 249 -11.69 -4.08 -1.21
CA VAL A 249 -12.36 -3.95 0.08
C VAL A 249 -13.82 -4.37 -0.03
N SER A 250 -14.23 -5.28 0.85
CA SER A 250 -15.62 -5.66 1.09
C SER A 250 -16.08 -5.14 2.47
N ARG A 251 -17.39 -5.15 2.72
CA ARG A 251 -17.94 -4.81 4.04
C ARG A 251 -17.39 -5.70 5.15
N ASN A 252 -17.13 -6.98 4.84
CA ASN A 252 -16.62 -7.93 5.82
C ASN A 252 -15.14 -7.75 6.13
N SER A 253 -14.35 -7.27 5.17
CA SER A 253 -12.90 -7.08 5.37
C SER A 253 -12.58 -5.77 6.10
N ASN A 254 -13.28 -4.67 5.80
CA ASN A 254 -13.13 -3.38 6.48
C ASN A 254 -14.39 -2.53 6.30
N ALA A 255 -15.33 -2.63 7.24
CA ALA A 255 -16.65 -2.01 7.13
C ALA A 255 -16.58 -0.48 6.97
N ARG A 256 -15.71 0.18 7.73
CA ARG A 256 -15.65 1.66 7.72
C ARG A 256 -15.05 2.20 6.42
N LEU A 257 -14.00 1.58 5.92
CA LEU A 257 -13.40 1.94 4.62
C LEU A 257 -14.35 1.61 3.47
N TYR A 258 -15.08 0.50 3.57
CA TYR A 258 -16.13 0.15 2.61
C TYR A 258 -17.22 1.22 2.54
N GLU A 259 -17.72 1.69 3.68
CA GLU A 259 -18.73 2.76 3.74
C GLU A 259 -18.23 4.06 3.12
N LEU A 260 -16.99 4.43 3.38
CA LEU A 260 -16.35 5.58 2.74
C LEU A 260 -16.27 5.43 1.22
N LEU A 261 -15.86 4.26 0.73
CA LEU A 261 -15.78 3.99 -0.72
C LEU A 261 -17.16 4.02 -1.38
N VAL A 262 -18.20 3.51 -0.70
CA VAL A 262 -19.60 3.59 -1.19
C VAL A 262 -20.07 5.04 -1.28
N ALA A 263 -19.80 5.85 -0.26
CA ALA A 263 -20.12 7.26 -0.24
C ALA A 263 -19.38 8.03 -1.36
N PHE A 264 -18.10 7.75 -1.52
CA PHE A 264 -17.29 8.36 -2.58
C PHE A 264 -17.78 7.96 -3.99
N LYS A 265 -18.16 6.69 -4.18
CA LYS A 265 -18.78 6.21 -5.42
C LYS A 265 -20.09 6.93 -5.74
N ALA A 266 -20.93 7.17 -4.74
CA ALA A 266 -22.18 7.88 -4.93
C ALA A 266 -21.98 9.31 -5.46
N LEU A 267 -20.87 9.98 -5.08
CA LEU A 267 -20.55 11.34 -5.51
C LEU A 267 -19.81 11.41 -6.85
N THR A 268 -19.02 10.38 -7.19
CA THR A 268 -18.05 10.46 -8.30
C THR A 268 -18.29 9.43 -9.40
N GLY A 269 -19.05 8.39 -9.12
CA GLY A 269 -19.18 7.19 -9.97
C GLY A 269 -18.08 6.15 -9.75
N TYR A 270 -17.02 6.44 -8.96
CA TYR A 270 -15.87 5.57 -8.76
C TYR A 270 -15.73 5.16 -7.29
N GLY A 271 -15.85 3.87 -7.01
CA GLY A 271 -15.58 3.30 -5.68
C GLY A 271 -14.09 3.09 -5.43
N VAL A 272 -13.25 4.10 -5.73
CA VAL A 272 -11.79 4.03 -5.72
C VAL A 272 -11.19 5.25 -5.02
N LEU A 273 -10.20 5.03 -4.16
CA LEU A 273 -9.39 6.10 -3.55
C LEU A 273 -7.89 5.77 -3.67
N CYS A 274 -7.04 6.79 -3.59
CA CYS A 274 -5.63 6.62 -3.28
C CYS A 274 -5.48 6.09 -1.86
N ASN A 275 -4.56 5.13 -1.66
CA ASN A 275 -4.19 4.63 -0.34
C ASN A 275 -2.66 4.51 -0.23
N THR A 276 -2.08 5.24 0.70
CA THR A 276 -0.67 5.10 1.08
C THR A 276 -0.51 5.11 2.60
N SER A 277 0.63 4.62 3.11
CA SER A 277 0.85 4.42 4.53
C SER A 277 0.96 5.72 5.33
N LEU A 278 0.28 5.78 6.46
CA LEU A 278 0.38 6.86 7.45
C LEU A 278 1.50 6.52 8.44
N ASN A 279 2.72 6.95 8.10
CA ASN A 279 3.92 6.70 8.89
C ASN A 279 5.02 7.70 8.55
N PHE A 280 5.88 8.03 9.52
CA PHE A 280 7.14 8.69 9.24
C PHE A 280 8.08 7.79 8.42
N SER A 281 8.93 8.41 7.62
CA SER A 281 9.89 7.66 6.78
C SER A 281 10.75 6.72 7.62
N GLY A 282 10.79 5.44 7.25
CA GLY A 282 11.58 4.40 7.94
C GLY A 282 11.04 3.97 9.31
N LYS A 283 9.86 4.45 9.74
CA LYS A 283 9.22 4.06 11.01
C LYS A 283 7.96 3.23 10.77
N GLY A 284 7.45 2.62 11.83
CA GLY A 284 6.14 1.95 11.84
C GLY A 284 4.97 2.92 11.66
N PHE A 285 3.75 2.39 11.63
CA PHE A 285 2.53 3.20 11.52
C PHE A 285 2.40 4.18 12.69
N ILE A 286 1.90 5.37 12.39
CA ILE A 286 1.50 6.34 13.41
C ILE A 286 0.31 5.76 14.17
N ASN A 287 0.45 5.61 15.49
CA ASN A 287 -0.55 4.98 16.32
C ASN A 287 -0.97 5.80 17.56
N ASN A 288 -0.60 7.06 17.61
CA ASN A 288 -1.04 7.99 18.64
C ASN A 288 -1.34 9.37 18.06
N LEU A 289 -2.11 10.16 18.80
CA LEU A 289 -2.62 11.44 18.33
C LEU A 289 -1.54 12.52 18.28
N THR A 290 -0.57 12.47 19.19
CA THR A 290 0.58 13.40 19.21
C THR A 290 1.42 13.29 17.94
N ASP A 291 1.78 12.08 17.54
CA ASP A 291 2.52 11.83 16.30
C ASP A 291 1.69 12.16 15.06
N LEU A 292 0.38 11.93 15.11
CA LEU A 292 -0.51 12.24 14.00
C LEU A 292 -0.66 13.76 13.77
N ASP A 293 -0.82 14.54 14.85
CA ASP A 293 -0.82 16.01 14.79
C ASP A 293 0.50 16.54 14.22
N ALA A 294 1.63 16.05 14.75
CA ALA A 294 2.95 16.45 14.26
C ALA A 294 3.11 16.12 12.77
N TYR A 295 2.74 14.90 12.36
CA TYR A 295 2.82 14.49 10.96
C TYR A 295 1.94 15.35 10.05
N ALA A 296 0.71 15.62 10.44
CA ALA A 296 -0.22 16.40 9.63
C ALA A 296 0.31 17.82 9.34
N VAL A 297 0.87 18.46 10.36
CA VAL A 297 1.46 19.82 10.25
C VAL A 297 2.77 19.81 9.45
N GLU A 298 3.67 18.88 9.78
CA GLU A 298 5.02 18.84 9.18
C GLU A 298 5.00 18.43 7.72
N HIS A 299 4.11 17.50 7.36
CA HIS A 299 4.05 16.93 6.01
C HIS A 299 2.95 17.52 5.12
N GLY A 300 2.12 18.43 5.64
CA GLY A 300 1.15 19.18 4.85
C GLY A 300 -0.10 18.37 4.45
N LEU A 301 -0.61 17.52 5.37
CA LEU A 301 -1.98 17.00 5.24
C LEU A 301 -2.98 18.14 5.39
N ASP A 302 -4.14 18.03 4.76
CA ASP A 302 -5.24 18.99 4.98
C ASP A 302 -5.95 18.74 6.32
N GLY A 303 -5.77 17.55 6.88
CA GLY A 303 -6.31 17.11 8.14
C GLY A 303 -6.25 15.60 8.29
N PHE A 304 -7.01 15.09 9.24
CA PHE A 304 -7.13 13.66 9.48
C PHE A 304 -8.49 13.30 10.10
N VAL A 305 -8.87 12.06 9.97
CA VAL A 305 -10.08 11.47 10.59
C VAL A 305 -9.63 10.35 11.52
N VAL A 306 -10.03 10.41 12.78
CA VAL A 306 -9.77 9.38 13.79
C VAL A 306 -11.09 8.89 14.34
N GLU A 307 -11.40 7.60 14.15
CA GLU A 307 -12.62 6.94 14.64
C GLU A 307 -13.92 7.71 14.29
N GLY A 308 -13.98 8.30 13.09
CA GLY A 308 -15.10 9.09 12.61
C GLY A 308 -15.10 10.56 13.04
N ARG A 309 -14.10 11.02 13.78
CA ARG A 309 -13.95 12.43 14.15
C ARG A 309 -12.94 13.10 13.24
N ALA A 310 -13.36 14.12 12.51
CA ALA A 310 -12.53 14.90 11.60
C ALA A 310 -11.81 16.03 12.34
N TYR A 311 -10.56 16.26 11.95
CA TYR A 311 -9.67 17.32 12.38
C TYR A 311 -9.10 17.99 11.14
N LEU A 312 -9.62 19.14 10.73
CA LEU A 312 -9.19 19.84 9.52
C LEU A 312 -8.32 21.02 9.88
N LEU A 313 -7.11 21.09 9.30
CA LEU A 313 -6.15 22.15 9.54
C LEU A 313 -6.67 23.48 8.98
N ARG A 314 -6.89 24.47 9.84
CA ARG A 314 -7.32 25.82 9.45
C ARG A 314 -6.33 26.54 8.54
N SER A 315 -5.06 26.13 8.57
CA SER A 315 -4.00 26.63 7.69
C SER A 315 -4.00 26.01 6.30
N SER A 316 -4.74 24.91 6.06
CA SER A 316 -4.84 24.29 4.73
C SER A 316 -5.57 25.23 3.76
N ALA A 317 -4.91 25.58 2.65
CA ALA A 317 -5.49 26.40 1.59
C ALA A 317 -6.69 25.71 0.91
N LEU A 318 -6.62 24.40 0.71
CA LEU A 318 -7.71 23.62 0.13
C LEU A 318 -8.91 23.55 1.06
N TYR A 319 -8.69 23.36 2.35
CA TYR A 319 -9.79 23.36 3.32
C TYR A 319 -10.45 24.74 3.42
N GLN A 320 -9.69 25.83 3.38
CA GLN A 320 -10.25 27.18 3.35
C GLN A 320 -11.08 27.44 2.08
N GLY A 321 -10.67 26.90 0.93
CA GLY A 321 -11.45 26.90 -0.31
C GLY A 321 -12.76 26.13 -0.14
N TYR A 322 -12.70 24.91 0.33
CA TYR A 322 -13.87 24.04 0.60
C TYR A 322 -14.91 24.73 1.50
N GLN A 323 -14.47 25.39 2.58
CA GLN A 323 -15.38 26.14 3.47
C GLN A 323 -16.08 27.33 2.78
N ARG A 324 -15.45 27.98 1.83
CA ARG A 324 -16.07 29.09 1.08
C ARG A 324 -17.18 28.59 0.15
N ASP A 325 -16.91 27.51 -0.54
CA ASP A 325 -17.84 26.93 -1.54
C ASP A 325 -19.05 26.27 -0.87
N SER A 326 -18.86 25.63 0.29
CA SER A 326 -19.97 25.01 1.04
C SER A 326 -20.90 26.00 1.77
N ARG A 327 -20.52 27.30 1.82
CA ARG A 327 -21.34 28.37 2.42
C ARG A 327 -22.10 29.20 1.38
N GLN A 328 -21.90 28.96 0.10
CA GLN A 328 -22.66 29.56 -1.01
C GLN A 328 -23.80 28.60 -1.46
#